data_742c7d3621d314e573f33195b7e09f02
#
_entry.id   742c7d3621d314e573f33195b7e09f02
#
_cell.length_a   1.000
_cell.length_b   1.000
_cell.length_c   1.000
_cell.angle_alpha   90.00
_cell.angle_beta   90.00
_cell.angle_gamma   90.00
#
_symmetry.space_group_name_H-M   'P 1'
#
loop_
_entity.id
_entity.type
_entity.pdbx_description
1 polymer ?
#
loop_
_entity_poly.entity_id
_entity_poly.type
_entity_poly.pdbx_seq_one_letter_code
_entity_poly.pdbx_strand_id
1 'polypeptide(L)'
;ICSVAPTLGMLIVARAAQGVGGAVMMALTMAFVGETVPKEKTGRAMGLLGTMSAVGTALGPTLGGVLLAAFGWPAIFLINVPLGALTLALAYYALPPDREPEAGRGGFDTVGTLLLALTLAAYALAMTTGRGSFGPINAALLLAAFVGAGVFAFAETRTASPLIQMSTDRKSTRLNSSHRCISYAVFCLK
;
A
#
# COMPACT_ATOMS: atom_id res chain seq x y z
N ILE A 1 20.99 -6.69 -4.03
CA ILE A 1 20.83 -8.16 -4.19
C ILE A 1 20.23 -8.47 -5.55
N CYS A 2 19.12 -7.83 -5.98
CA CYS A 2 18.50 -8.09 -7.29
C CYS A 2 19.45 -7.91 -8.49
N SER A 3 20.34 -6.92 -8.44
CA SER A 3 21.28 -6.63 -9.53
C SER A 3 22.38 -7.69 -9.74
N VAL A 4 22.61 -8.54 -8.75
CA VAL A 4 23.69 -9.53 -8.72
C VAL A 4 23.13 -10.96 -8.61
N ALA A 5 21.82 -11.15 -8.77
CA ALA A 5 21.18 -12.46 -8.61
C ALA A 5 21.60 -13.42 -9.73
N PRO A 6 22.35 -14.50 -9.42
CA PRO A 6 22.82 -15.46 -10.43
C PRO A 6 21.73 -16.43 -10.88
N THR A 7 20.65 -16.55 -10.14
CA THR A 7 19.56 -17.49 -10.42
C THR A 7 18.20 -16.80 -10.36
N LEU A 8 17.24 -17.31 -11.15
CA LEU A 8 15.87 -16.83 -11.14
C LEU A 8 15.22 -16.93 -9.75
N GLY A 9 15.48 -18.01 -9.01
CA GLY A 9 14.95 -18.19 -7.65
C GLY A 9 15.43 -17.11 -6.68
N MET A 10 16.71 -16.77 -6.72
CA MET A 10 17.27 -15.69 -5.91
C MET A 10 16.67 -14.33 -6.28
N LEU A 11 16.42 -14.09 -7.56
CA LEU A 11 15.75 -12.87 -8.03
C LEU A 11 14.32 -12.78 -7.49
N ILE A 12 13.56 -13.86 -7.51
CA ILE A 12 12.18 -13.90 -6.99
C ILE A 12 12.17 -13.60 -5.50
N VAL A 13 13.04 -14.22 -4.71
CA VAL A 13 13.13 -13.98 -3.26
C VAL A 13 13.52 -12.53 -2.97
N ALA A 14 14.51 -12.00 -3.69
CA ALA A 14 14.94 -10.61 -3.54
C ALA A 14 13.83 -9.62 -3.92
N ARG A 15 13.03 -9.93 -4.93
CA ARG A 15 11.84 -9.13 -5.32
C ARG A 15 10.73 -9.19 -4.28
N ALA A 16 10.49 -10.36 -3.68
CA ALA A 16 9.54 -10.48 -2.58
C ALA A 16 9.96 -9.62 -1.38
N ALA A 17 11.23 -9.70 -0.97
CA ALA A 17 11.77 -8.86 0.10
C ALA A 17 11.68 -7.36 -0.22
N GLN A 18 11.99 -6.96 -1.46
CA GLN A 18 11.84 -5.58 -1.93
C GLN A 18 10.38 -5.12 -1.90
N GLY A 19 9.44 -5.98 -2.27
CA GLY A 19 8.00 -5.71 -2.21
C GLY A 19 7.51 -5.47 -0.78
N VAL A 20 7.95 -6.29 0.17
CA VAL A 20 7.65 -6.10 1.61
C VAL A 20 8.21 -4.76 2.10
N GLY A 21 9.47 -4.44 1.78
CA GLY A 21 10.06 -3.14 2.15
C GLY A 21 9.28 -1.95 1.58
N GLY A 22 8.87 -2.04 0.32
CA GLY A 22 8.04 -1.01 -0.33
C GLY A 22 6.66 -0.84 0.34
N ALA A 23 6.02 -1.95 0.70
CA ALA A 23 4.73 -1.93 1.40
C ALA A 23 4.85 -1.28 2.79
N VAL A 24 5.90 -1.61 3.55
CA VAL A 24 6.19 -1.00 4.86
C VAL A 24 6.42 0.51 4.71
N MET A 25 7.24 0.94 3.76
CA MET A 25 7.49 2.36 3.51
C MET A 25 6.21 3.12 3.15
N MET A 26 5.34 2.52 2.33
CA MET A 26 4.08 3.15 1.93
C MET A 26 3.12 3.27 3.13
N ALA A 27 2.99 2.22 3.95
CA ALA A 27 2.17 2.22 5.14
C ALA A 27 2.66 3.25 6.18
N LEU A 28 3.97 3.29 6.45
CA LEU A 28 4.58 4.25 7.39
C LEU A 28 4.42 5.69 6.89
N THR A 29 4.55 5.95 5.60
CA THR A 29 4.35 7.30 5.03
C THR A 29 2.92 7.79 5.28
N MET A 30 1.92 6.94 5.07
CA MET A 30 0.52 7.29 5.32
C MET A 30 0.24 7.52 6.82
N ALA A 31 0.76 6.65 7.69
CA ALA A 31 0.63 6.79 9.13
C ALA A 31 1.28 8.10 9.63
N PHE A 32 2.49 8.38 9.15
CA PHE A 32 3.24 9.58 9.54
C PHE A 32 2.54 10.87 9.14
N VAL A 33 1.96 10.94 7.94
CA VAL A 33 1.15 12.10 7.53
C VAL A 33 -0.08 12.25 8.42
N GLY A 34 -0.72 11.14 8.80
CA GLY A 34 -1.87 11.16 9.71
C GLY A 34 -1.54 11.70 11.12
N GLU A 35 -0.32 11.45 11.62
CA GLU A 35 0.12 11.85 12.96
C GLU A 35 0.73 13.26 13.02
N THR A 36 1.48 13.66 11.98
CA THR A 36 2.28 14.91 12.02
C THR A 36 1.60 16.09 11.35
N VAL A 37 0.71 15.85 10.39
CA VAL A 37 0.07 16.93 9.63
C VAL A 37 -1.26 17.33 10.27
N PRO A 38 -1.50 18.63 10.55
CA PRO A 38 -2.79 19.11 11.04
C PRO A 38 -3.95 18.69 10.12
N LYS A 39 -5.09 18.36 10.71
CA LYS A 39 -6.26 17.83 9.98
C LYS A 39 -6.69 18.71 8.79
N GLU A 40 -6.57 20.03 8.94
CA GLU A 40 -6.89 21.00 7.89
C GLU A 40 -5.98 20.90 6.66
N LYS A 41 -4.75 20.41 6.84
CA LYS A 41 -3.71 20.28 5.79
C LYS A 41 -3.51 18.86 5.30
N THR A 42 -4.13 17.87 5.93
CA THR A 42 -3.98 16.44 5.58
C THR A 42 -4.36 16.17 4.13
N GLY A 43 -5.45 16.78 3.63
CA GLY A 43 -5.85 16.64 2.23
C GLY A 43 -4.79 17.13 1.24
N ARG A 44 -4.11 18.25 1.56
CA ARG A 44 -3.01 18.78 0.73
C ARG A 44 -1.79 17.86 0.76
N ALA A 45 -1.43 17.33 1.92
CA ALA A 45 -0.31 16.41 2.07
C ALA A 45 -0.56 15.11 1.31
N MET A 46 -1.76 14.52 1.44
CA MET A 46 -2.16 13.33 0.70
C MET A 46 -2.21 13.57 -0.81
N GLY A 47 -2.70 14.74 -1.24
CA GLY A 47 -2.67 15.15 -2.65
C GLY A 47 -1.25 15.24 -3.20
N LEU A 48 -0.30 15.78 -2.43
CA LEU A 48 1.10 15.86 -2.81
C LEU A 48 1.73 14.44 -2.93
N LEU A 49 1.47 13.55 -1.98
CA LEU A 49 1.92 12.16 -2.06
C LEU A 49 1.36 11.45 -3.29
N GLY A 50 0.07 11.64 -3.58
CA GLY A 50 -0.57 11.09 -4.77
C GLY A 50 0.04 11.60 -6.07
N THR A 51 0.32 12.90 -6.17
CA THR A 51 0.99 13.49 -7.35
C THR A 51 2.41 12.98 -7.53
N MET A 52 3.19 12.87 -6.45
CA MET A 52 4.55 12.31 -6.51
C MET A 52 4.53 10.84 -6.93
N SER A 53 3.58 10.05 -6.44
CA SER A 53 3.38 8.66 -6.87
C SER A 53 3.02 8.57 -8.35
N ALA A 54 2.12 9.42 -8.83
CA ALA A 54 1.73 9.47 -10.25
C ALA A 54 2.91 9.84 -11.15
N VAL A 55 3.71 10.84 -10.75
CA VAL A 55 4.95 11.23 -11.46
C VAL A 55 5.93 10.05 -11.51
N GLY A 56 6.15 9.37 -10.38
CA GLY A 56 7.02 8.19 -10.33
C GLY A 56 6.54 7.06 -11.24
N THR A 57 5.23 6.82 -11.28
CA THR A 57 4.63 5.80 -12.16
C THR A 57 4.75 6.17 -13.64
N ALA A 58 4.58 7.43 -13.99
CA ALA A 58 4.71 7.90 -15.38
C ALA A 58 6.17 7.89 -15.86
N LEU A 59 7.11 8.29 -15.01
CA LEU A 59 8.54 8.31 -15.35
C LEU A 59 9.18 6.92 -15.30
N GLY A 60 8.65 6.00 -14.50
CA GLY A 60 9.23 4.67 -14.30
C GLY A 60 9.55 3.91 -15.58
N PRO A 61 8.58 3.67 -16.48
CA PRO A 61 8.81 2.96 -17.74
C PRO A 61 9.84 3.66 -18.64
N THR A 62 9.81 4.99 -18.72
CA THR A 62 10.68 5.78 -19.57
C THR A 62 12.14 5.73 -19.07
N LEU A 63 12.35 6.01 -17.78
CA LEU A 63 13.67 5.93 -17.15
C LEU A 63 14.19 4.49 -17.13
N GLY A 64 13.31 3.53 -16.84
CA GLY A 64 13.64 2.11 -16.88
C GLY A 64 14.08 1.64 -18.25
N GLY A 65 13.40 2.09 -19.32
CA GLY A 65 13.76 1.80 -20.71
C GLY A 65 15.14 2.39 -21.09
N VAL A 66 15.40 3.64 -20.72
CA VAL A 66 16.71 4.29 -20.96
C VAL A 66 17.84 3.57 -20.22
N LEU A 67 17.63 3.26 -18.94
CA LEU A 67 18.61 2.53 -18.12
C LEU A 67 18.88 1.14 -18.69
N LEU A 68 17.83 0.44 -19.12
CA LEU A 68 17.96 -0.89 -19.73
C LEU A 68 18.76 -0.83 -21.03
N ALA A 69 18.50 0.15 -21.88
CA ALA A 69 19.19 0.32 -23.17
C ALA A 69 20.65 0.74 -23.01
N ALA A 70 20.96 1.61 -22.04
CA ALA A 70 22.30 2.17 -21.86
C ALA A 70 23.24 1.29 -21.00
N PHE A 71 22.70 0.66 -19.95
CA PHE A 71 23.49 -0.02 -18.91
C PHE A 71 23.05 -1.47 -18.64
N GLY A 72 22.01 -1.94 -19.33
CA GLY A 72 21.47 -3.28 -19.13
C GLY A 72 20.57 -3.41 -17.90
N TRP A 73 20.00 -4.60 -17.71
CA TRP A 73 19.00 -4.89 -16.67
C TRP A 73 19.48 -4.69 -15.22
N PRO A 74 20.78 -4.89 -14.84
CA PRO A 74 21.21 -4.69 -13.46
C PRO A 74 21.11 -3.21 -13.02
N ALA A 75 21.25 -2.26 -13.95
CA ALA A 75 21.22 -0.83 -13.66
C ALA A 75 19.85 -0.37 -13.11
N ILE A 76 18.76 -0.99 -13.55
CA ILE A 76 17.41 -0.70 -13.07
C ILE A 76 17.30 -0.92 -11.55
N PHE A 77 18.06 -1.89 -11.02
CA PHE A 77 18.08 -2.16 -9.58
C PHE A 77 19.13 -1.32 -8.86
N LEU A 78 20.26 -1.07 -9.51
CA LEU A 78 21.37 -0.37 -8.90
C LEU A 78 21.03 1.09 -8.59
N ILE A 79 20.22 1.75 -9.41
CA ILE A 79 19.77 3.13 -9.19
C ILE A 79 18.95 3.28 -7.88
N ASN A 80 18.30 2.20 -7.41
CA ASN A 80 17.58 2.24 -6.15
C ASN A 80 18.50 2.32 -4.92
N VAL A 81 19.78 1.97 -5.06
CA VAL A 81 20.73 2.02 -3.93
C VAL A 81 21.03 3.46 -3.53
N PRO A 82 21.47 4.35 -4.42
CA PRO A 82 21.69 5.75 -4.06
C PRO A 82 20.40 6.47 -3.67
N LEU A 83 19.28 6.18 -4.33
CA LEU A 83 17.98 6.77 -3.97
C LEU A 83 17.52 6.30 -2.58
N GLY A 84 17.69 5.02 -2.26
CA GLY A 84 17.37 4.48 -0.94
C GLY A 84 18.28 5.05 0.15
N ALA A 85 19.58 5.18 -0.11
CA ALA A 85 20.51 5.82 0.81
C ALA A 85 20.15 7.30 1.07
N LEU A 86 19.82 8.04 0.01
CA LEU A 86 19.35 9.43 0.12
C LEU A 86 18.06 9.52 0.95
N THR A 87 17.09 8.66 0.67
CA THR A 87 15.81 8.62 1.41
C THR A 87 16.04 8.31 2.87
N LEU A 88 16.92 7.34 3.16
CA LEU A 88 17.27 6.98 4.55
C LEU A 88 17.95 8.14 5.27
N ALA A 89 18.90 8.81 4.61
CA ALA A 89 19.57 9.98 5.17
C ALA A 89 18.57 11.11 5.46
N LEU A 90 17.70 11.43 4.48
CA LEU A 90 16.65 12.43 4.68
C LEU A 90 15.71 12.06 5.81
N ALA A 91 15.30 10.80 5.91
CA ALA A 91 14.47 10.32 7.00
C ALA A 91 15.17 10.50 8.35
N TYR A 92 16.42 10.09 8.45
CA TYR A 92 17.20 10.20 9.69
C TYR A 92 17.36 11.66 10.19
N TYR A 93 17.53 12.61 9.25
CA TYR A 93 17.71 14.02 9.63
C TYR A 93 16.41 14.80 9.79
N ALA A 94 15.35 14.41 9.06
CA ALA A 94 14.11 15.18 8.99
C ALA A 94 12.99 14.65 9.89
N LEU A 95 13.01 13.34 10.27
CA LEU A 95 11.98 12.79 11.13
C LEU A 95 12.24 13.18 12.60
N PRO A 96 11.20 13.61 13.31
CA PRO A 96 11.29 13.81 14.77
C PRO A 96 11.55 12.46 15.47
N PRO A 97 12.21 12.47 16.66
CA PRO A 97 12.41 11.26 17.43
C PRO A 97 11.08 10.59 17.78
N ASP A 98 11.12 9.26 17.87
CA ASP A 98 9.93 8.48 18.22
C ASP A 98 9.34 8.96 19.55
N ARG A 99 8.04 9.19 19.56
CA ARG A 99 7.30 9.38 20.82
C ARG A 99 7.21 8.05 21.53
N GLU A 100 7.30 8.09 22.86
CA GLU A 100 7.10 6.88 23.66
C GLU A 100 5.79 6.18 23.25
N PRO A 101 5.81 4.84 23.10
CA PRO A 101 4.59 4.11 22.75
C PRO A 101 3.53 4.39 23.80
N GLU A 102 2.39 4.94 23.42
CA GLU A 102 1.24 5.02 24.32
C GLU A 102 0.89 3.61 24.80
N ALA A 103 1.07 3.37 26.09
CA ALA A 103 0.70 2.13 26.76
C ALA A 103 -0.83 1.95 26.60
N GLY A 104 -1.26 1.11 25.66
CA GLY A 104 -2.68 0.89 25.40
C GLY A 104 -3.04 0.53 23.95
N ARG A 105 -2.07 0.45 23.04
CA ARG A 105 -2.35 -0.07 21.68
C ARG A 105 -2.78 -1.52 21.77
N GLY A 106 -4.02 -1.79 21.40
CA GLY A 106 -4.62 -3.12 21.33
C GLY A 106 -3.71 -4.10 20.59
N GLY A 107 -3.76 -5.38 20.99
CA GLY A 107 -2.90 -6.41 20.45
C GLY A 107 -2.92 -6.44 18.92
N PHE A 108 -1.77 -6.72 18.31
CA PHE A 108 -1.65 -6.88 16.86
C PHE A 108 -2.46 -8.10 16.41
N ASP A 109 -3.41 -7.90 15.50
CA ASP A 109 -4.20 -9.00 14.92
C ASP A 109 -3.38 -9.77 13.88
N THR A 110 -2.60 -10.73 14.37
CA THR A 110 -1.77 -11.60 13.52
C THR A 110 -2.62 -12.47 12.60
N VAL A 111 -3.78 -12.94 13.08
CA VAL A 111 -4.66 -13.82 12.30
C VAL A 111 -5.31 -13.06 11.15
N GLY A 112 -5.90 -11.92 11.42
CA GLY A 112 -6.46 -11.05 10.39
C GLY A 112 -5.42 -10.62 9.36
N THR A 113 -4.21 -10.25 9.81
CA THR A 113 -3.11 -9.87 8.92
C THR A 113 -2.69 -11.01 7.99
N LEU A 114 -2.50 -12.22 8.50
CA LEU A 114 -2.13 -13.39 7.70
C LEU A 114 -3.24 -13.77 6.71
N LEU A 115 -4.49 -13.73 7.15
CA LEU A 115 -5.63 -14.06 6.32
C LEU A 115 -5.79 -13.06 5.16
N LEU A 116 -5.63 -11.78 5.44
CA LEU A 116 -5.64 -10.72 4.43
C LEU A 116 -4.47 -10.90 3.44
N ALA A 117 -3.26 -11.15 3.95
CA ALA A 117 -2.08 -11.36 3.12
C ALA A 117 -2.24 -12.57 2.18
N LEU A 118 -2.75 -13.70 2.68
CA LEU A 118 -3.00 -14.90 1.88
C LEU A 118 -4.10 -14.66 0.83
N THR A 119 -5.14 -13.94 1.19
CA THR A 119 -6.24 -13.59 0.28
C THR A 119 -5.73 -12.71 -0.87
N LEU A 120 -4.94 -11.67 -0.57
CA LEU A 120 -4.34 -10.80 -1.57
C LEU A 120 -3.31 -11.54 -2.43
N ALA A 121 -2.52 -12.45 -1.84
CA ALA A 121 -1.58 -13.28 -2.58
C ALA A 121 -2.31 -14.22 -3.56
N ALA A 122 -3.39 -14.86 -3.14
CA ALA A 122 -4.20 -15.71 -4.01
C ALA A 122 -4.80 -14.91 -5.18
N TYR A 123 -5.31 -13.71 -4.90
CA TYR A 123 -5.81 -12.81 -5.93
C TYR A 123 -4.72 -12.39 -6.92
N ALA A 124 -3.56 -11.97 -6.43
CA ALA A 124 -2.43 -11.56 -7.26
C ALA A 124 -1.92 -12.71 -8.13
N LEU A 125 -1.82 -13.92 -7.58
CA LEU A 125 -1.45 -15.12 -8.32
C LEU A 125 -2.48 -15.47 -9.39
N ALA A 126 -3.77 -15.34 -9.08
CA ALA A 126 -4.83 -15.56 -10.06
C ALA A 126 -4.72 -14.62 -11.27
N MET A 127 -4.34 -13.36 -11.05
CA MET A 127 -4.19 -12.37 -12.13
C MET A 127 -2.88 -12.53 -12.91
N THR A 128 -1.82 -13.05 -12.29
CA THR A 128 -0.50 -13.16 -12.92
C THR A 128 -0.23 -14.53 -13.56
N THR A 129 -0.93 -15.57 -13.11
CA THR A 129 -0.79 -16.92 -13.64
C THR A 129 -1.61 -17.06 -14.93
N GLY A 130 -1.06 -17.70 -15.97
CA GLY A 130 -1.81 -18.02 -17.20
C GLY A 130 -1.51 -17.15 -18.42
N ARG A 131 -0.59 -16.18 -18.30
CA ARG A 131 -0.10 -15.37 -19.46
C ARG A 131 -1.22 -14.85 -20.40
N GLY A 132 -2.33 -14.41 -19.80
CA GLY A 132 -3.47 -13.89 -20.57
C GLY A 132 -4.57 -14.90 -20.92
N SER A 133 -4.42 -16.19 -20.57
CA SER A 133 -5.49 -17.18 -20.69
C SER A 133 -6.06 -17.52 -19.30
N PHE A 134 -7.38 -17.41 -19.16
CA PHE A 134 -8.07 -17.82 -17.93
C PHE A 134 -8.23 -19.35 -17.94
N GLY A 135 -7.48 -20.03 -17.06
CA GLY A 135 -7.53 -21.47 -16.87
C GLY A 135 -8.23 -21.87 -15.56
N PRO A 136 -8.44 -23.17 -15.33
CA PRO A 136 -9.07 -23.67 -14.10
C PRO A 136 -8.29 -23.29 -12.82
N ILE A 137 -6.97 -23.14 -12.91
CA ILE A 137 -6.13 -22.70 -11.81
C ILE A 137 -6.44 -21.25 -11.42
N ASN A 138 -6.63 -20.36 -12.39
CA ASN A 138 -7.01 -18.96 -12.14
C ASN A 138 -8.38 -18.88 -11.47
N ALA A 139 -9.35 -19.68 -11.95
CA ALA A 139 -10.68 -19.76 -11.37
C ALA A 139 -10.63 -20.27 -9.91
N ALA A 140 -9.84 -21.31 -9.63
CA ALA A 140 -9.65 -21.84 -8.29
C ALA A 140 -8.99 -20.81 -7.34
N LEU A 141 -7.97 -20.08 -7.81
CA LEU A 141 -7.31 -19.03 -7.05
C LEU A 141 -8.24 -17.84 -6.77
N LEU A 142 -9.07 -17.44 -7.75
CA LEU A 142 -10.08 -16.40 -7.55
C LEU A 142 -11.15 -16.82 -6.54
N LEU A 143 -11.61 -18.08 -6.62
CA LEU A 143 -12.55 -18.61 -5.65
C LEU A 143 -11.91 -18.63 -4.25
N ALA A 144 -10.66 -19.07 -4.12
CA ALA A 144 -9.92 -19.05 -2.87
C ALA A 144 -9.76 -17.61 -2.31
N ALA A 145 -9.48 -16.63 -3.17
CA ALA A 145 -9.41 -15.22 -2.78
C ALA A 145 -10.78 -14.70 -2.32
N PHE A 146 -11.86 -15.06 -3.01
CA PHE A 146 -13.22 -14.66 -2.63
C PHE A 146 -13.64 -15.26 -1.28
N VAL A 147 -13.40 -16.56 -1.09
CA VAL A 147 -13.66 -17.25 0.18
C VAL A 147 -12.80 -16.67 1.30
N GLY A 148 -11.51 -16.43 1.03
CA GLY A 148 -10.57 -15.79 1.95
C GLY A 148 -11.05 -14.40 2.41
N ALA A 149 -11.55 -13.58 1.48
CA ALA A 149 -12.13 -12.28 1.80
C ALA A 149 -13.37 -12.40 2.69
N GLY A 150 -14.23 -13.38 2.42
CA GLY A 150 -15.42 -13.67 3.25
C GLY A 150 -15.03 -14.11 4.67
N VAL A 151 -14.05 -15.01 4.79
CA VAL A 151 -13.53 -15.48 6.08
C VAL A 151 -12.85 -14.35 6.84
N PHE A 152 -12.08 -13.52 6.15
CA PHE A 152 -11.46 -12.32 6.74
C PHE A 152 -12.52 -11.37 7.29
N ALA A 153 -13.52 -11.01 6.48
CA ALA A 153 -14.61 -10.14 6.92
C ALA A 153 -15.37 -10.71 8.13
N PHE A 154 -15.58 -12.02 8.14
CA PHE A 154 -16.23 -12.71 9.28
C PHE A 154 -15.34 -12.71 10.53
N ALA A 155 -14.04 -13.01 10.39
CA ALA A 155 -13.08 -12.98 11.50
C ALA A 155 -12.98 -11.58 12.10
N GLU A 156 -12.90 -10.54 11.26
CA GLU A 156 -12.82 -9.14 11.66
C GLU A 156 -14.00 -8.70 12.52
N THR A 157 -15.21 -9.22 12.24
CA THR A 157 -16.41 -8.91 13.06
C THR A 157 -16.35 -9.51 14.47
N ARG A 158 -15.45 -10.47 14.71
CA ARG A 158 -15.33 -11.19 15.99
C ARG A 158 -14.06 -10.82 16.78
N THR A 159 -13.15 -10.07 16.17
CA THR A 159 -11.88 -9.69 16.79
C THR A 159 -12.05 -8.47 17.68
N ALA A 160 -11.46 -8.49 18.88
CA ALA A 160 -11.54 -7.39 19.85
C ALA A 160 -10.76 -6.13 19.41
N SER A 161 -9.75 -6.30 18.55
CA SER A 161 -8.96 -5.23 17.96
C SER A 161 -8.92 -5.38 16.43
N PRO A 162 -10.04 -5.02 15.72
CA PRO A 162 -10.14 -5.21 14.29
C PRO A 162 -9.19 -4.31 13.54
N LEU A 163 -8.56 -4.83 12.45
CA LEU A 163 -7.72 -4.05 11.53
C LEU A 163 -8.53 -2.98 10.81
N ILE A 164 -9.79 -3.27 10.50
CA ILE A 164 -10.71 -2.36 9.81
C ILE A 164 -11.95 -2.15 10.68
N GLN A 165 -12.10 -0.95 11.23
CA GLN A 165 -13.30 -0.58 11.99
C GLN A 165 -14.46 -0.28 11.05
N MET A 166 -15.24 -1.30 10.69
CA MET A 166 -16.42 -1.16 9.81
C MET A 166 -17.49 -0.18 10.33
N SER A 167 -17.50 0.10 11.64
CA SER A 167 -18.42 1.06 12.25
C SER A 167 -18.08 2.51 11.94
N THR A 168 -16.80 2.83 11.68
CA THR A 168 -16.33 4.20 11.41
C THR A 168 -16.75 4.64 10.02
N ASP A 169 -16.78 3.73 9.06
CA ASP A 169 -17.14 4.02 7.66
C ASP A 169 -18.63 4.40 7.52
N ARG A 170 -19.52 3.82 8.31
CA ARG A 170 -20.96 4.18 8.33
C ARG A 170 -21.22 5.62 8.83
N LYS A 171 -20.38 6.14 9.75
CA LYS A 171 -20.53 7.51 10.24
C LYS A 171 -20.02 8.55 9.23
N SER A 172 -18.92 8.24 8.56
CA SER A 172 -18.31 9.10 7.53
C SER A 172 -19.22 9.28 6.31
N THR A 173 -19.90 8.21 5.85
CA THR A 173 -20.82 8.26 4.72
C THR A 173 -22.09 9.07 5.04
N ARG A 174 -22.59 9.04 6.29
CA ARG A 174 -23.74 9.86 6.70
C ARG A 174 -23.41 11.34 6.81
N LEU A 175 -22.21 11.70 7.29
CA LEU A 175 -21.75 13.09 7.35
C LEU A 175 -21.56 13.69 5.95
N ASN A 176 -21.06 12.90 4.99
CA ASN A 176 -20.86 13.37 3.62
C ASN A 176 -22.20 13.61 2.88
N SER A 177 -23.24 12.84 3.17
CA SER A 177 -24.58 13.07 2.62
C SER A 177 -25.26 14.31 3.22
N SER A 178 -25.04 14.64 4.51
CA SER A 178 -25.58 15.85 5.12
C SER A 178 -24.92 17.12 4.59
N HIS A 179 -23.62 17.12 4.30
CA HIS A 179 -22.92 18.23 3.65
C HIS A 179 -23.40 18.48 2.20
N ARG A 180 -23.75 17.43 1.46
CA ARG A 180 -24.35 17.59 0.14
C ARG A 180 -25.72 18.31 0.19
N CYS A 181 -26.57 17.95 1.15
CA CYS A 181 -27.85 18.63 1.32
C CYS A 181 -27.71 20.11 1.68
N ILE A 182 -26.71 20.48 2.48
CA ILE A 182 -26.45 21.89 2.85
C ILE A 182 -26.00 22.72 1.64
N SER A 183 -25.13 22.15 0.78
CA SER A 183 -24.68 22.83 -0.44
C SER A 183 -25.82 23.08 -1.43
N TYR A 184 -26.76 22.16 -1.56
CA TYR A 184 -27.95 22.35 -2.41
C TYR A 184 -28.92 23.40 -1.83
N ALA A 185 -29.08 23.43 -0.51
CA ALA A 185 -29.96 24.41 0.12
C ALA A 185 -29.44 25.84 -0.03
N VAL A 186 -28.12 26.05 0.04
CA VAL A 186 -27.49 27.37 -0.17
C VAL A 186 -27.59 27.84 -1.62
N PHE A 187 -27.62 26.93 -2.58
CA PHE A 187 -27.70 27.25 -4.00
C PHE A 187 -29.14 27.60 -4.43
N CYS A 188 -30.16 27.10 -3.71
CA CYS A 188 -31.57 27.42 -3.99
C CYS A 188 -32.05 28.72 -3.35
N LEU A 189 -31.25 29.37 -2.48
CA LEU A 189 -31.59 30.62 -1.81
C LEU A 189 -30.92 31.87 -2.43
N LYS A 190 -30.28 31.72 -3.58
CA LYS A 190 -29.68 32.82 -4.35
C LYS A 190 -30.30 32.86 -5.76
#